data_f9d3c05e8e7d7ee106c7bb2e10b02b18
#
_entry.id   f9d3c05e8e7d7ee106c7bb2e10b02b18
#
_cell.length_a   1.000
_cell.length_b   1.000
_cell.length_c   1.000
_cell.angle_alpha   90.00
_cell.angle_beta   90.00
_cell.angle_gamma   90.00
#
_symmetry.space_group_name_H-M   'P 1'
#
loop_
_entity.id
_entity.type
_entity.pdbx_description
1 polymer ?
#
loop_
_entity_poly.entity_id
_entity_poly.type
_entity_poly.pdbx_seq_one_letter_code
_entity_poly.pdbx_strand_id
1 'polypeptide(L)'
;VNTANLQLEGILTAMSAVLEALRKKGVLTHGEICDALDGAERAVSRESEHRDELRAAHAEAIQFPIRFLKIANNLTDGEPLSFGRIAAMVGETKPQR
;
A
#
# COMPACT_ATOMS: atom_id res chain seq x y z
N VAL A 1 -20.84 6.26 -6.10
CA VAL A 1 -19.39 6.20 -5.89
C VAL A 1 -19.05 6.80 -4.55
N ASN A 2 -18.26 6.10 -3.76
CA ASN A 2 -17.88 6.54 -2.43
C ASN A 2 -16.77 7.59 -2.51
N THR A 3 -17.05 8.79 -2.00
CA THR A 3 -16.10 9.89 -2.02
C THR A 3 -14.79 9.53 -1.30
N ALA A 4 -14.88 8.81 -0.18
CA ALA A 4 -13.70 8.40 0.57
C ALA A 4 -12.80 7.49 -0.27
N ASN A 5 -13.37 6.61 -1.09
CA ASN A 5 -12.58 5.76 -1.98
C ASN A 5 -11.87 6.56 -3.07
N LEU A 6 -12.52 7.59 -3.57
CA LEU A 6 -11.90 8.48 -4.56
C LEU A 6 -10.75 9.26 -3.94
N GLN A 7 -10.92 9.72 -2.71
CA GLN A 7 -9.87 10.42 -1.99
C GLN A 7 -8.69 9.49 -1.71
N LEU A 8 -8.97 8.24 -1.35
CA LEU A 8 -7.93 7.24 -1.14
C LEU A 8 -7.15 7.01 -2.43
N GLU A 9 -7.85 6.90 -3.54
CA GLU A 9 -7.19 6.75 -4.84
C GLU A 9 -6.22 7.89 -5.12
N GLY A 10 -6.66 9.13 -4.86
CA GLY A 10 -5.82 10.30 -5.05
C GLY A 10 -4.58 10.28 -4.16
N ILE A 11 -4.78 9.94 -2.89
CA ILE A 11 -3.67 9.86 -1.93
C ILE A 11 -2.66 8.79 -2.35
N LEU A 12 -3.14 7.60 -2.71
CA LEU A 12 -2.23 6.52 -3.10
C LEU A 12 -1.49 6.82 -4.40
N THR A 13 -2.17 7.48 -5.34
CA THR A 13 -1.52 7.89 -6.58
C THR A 13 -0.41 8.91 -6.30
N ALA A 14 -0.69 9.88 -5.45
CA ALA A 14 0.28 10.92 -5.11
C ALA A 14 1.47 10.31 -4.36
N MET A 15 1.22 9.43 -3.39
CA MET A 15 2.29 8.78 -2.64
C MET A 15 3.16 7.91 -3.54
N SER A 16 2.54 7.18 -4.46
CA SER A 16 3.31 6.36 -5.41
C SER A 16 4.23 7.23 -6.26
N ALA A 17 3.75 8.40 -6.69
CA ALA A 17 4.56 9.32 -7.47
C ALA A 17 5.73 9.87 -6.67
N VAL A 18 5.52 10.20 -5.40
CA VAL A 18 6.60 10.69 -4.53
C VAL A 18 7.65 9.61 -4.31
N LEU A 19 7.22 8.38 -4.03
CA LEU A 19 8.15 7.27 -3.84
C LEU A 19 8.97 7.00 -5.10
N GLU A 20 8.33 7.08 -6.26
CA GLU A 20 9.04 6.91 -7.52
C GLU A 20 10.09 8.00 -7.72
N ALA A 21 9.74 9.25 -7.41
CA ALA A 21 10.67 10.37 -7.51
C ALA A 21 11.89 10.17 -6.60
N LEU A 22 11.67 9.67 -5.38
CA LEU A 22 12.74 9.40 -4.44
C LEU A 22 13.68 8.31 -4.95
N ARG A 23 13.11 7.27 -5.57
CA ARG A 23 13.93 6.20 -6.15
C ARG A 23 14.75 6.71 -7.33
N LYS A 24 14.12 7.48 -8.22
CA LYS A 24 14.80 8.00 -9.41
C LYS A 24 15.94 8.93 -9.05
N LYS A 25 15.78 9.70 -8.00
CA LYS A 25 16.85 10.61 -7.55
C LYS A 25 17.90 9.91 -6.70
N GLY A 26 17.68 8.65 -6.36
CA GLY A 26 18.64 7.92 -5.54
C GLY A 26 18.63 8.29 -4.07
N VAL A 27 17.60 8.99 -3.60
CA VAL A 27 17.49 9.34 -2.18
C VAL A 27 17.17 8.10 -1.36
N LEU A 28 16.25 7.28 -1.87
CA LEU A 28 15.90 6.00 -1.25
C LEU A 28 15.98 4.91 -2.29
N THR A 29 16.51 3.76 -1.90
CA THR A 29 16.52 2.60 -2.78
C THR A 29 15.18 1.91 -2.75
N HIS A 30 14.94 1.09 -3.76
CA HIS A 30 13.77 0.23 -3.82
C HIS A 30 13.61 -0.58 -2.51
N GLY A 31 14.72 -1.18 -2.05
CA GLY A 31 14.71 -1.98 -0.83
C GLY A 31 14.42 -1.18 0.42
N GLU A 32 14.94 0.05 0.49
CA GLU A 32 14.67 0.91 1.65
C GLU A 32 13.20 1.27 1.75
N ILE A 33 12.56 1.54 0.60
CA ILE A 33 11.13 1.83 0.57
C ILE A 33 10.35 0.59 0.99
N CYS A 34 10.73 -0.57 0.47
CA CYS A 34 10.09 -1.84 0.83
C CYS A 34 10.18 -2.09 2.33
N ASP A 35 11.35 -1.87 2.92
CA ASP A 35 11.55 -2.07 4.36
C ASP A 35 10.69 -1.12 5.18
N ALA A 36 10.55 0.13 4.73
CA ALA A 36 9.71 1.10 5.43
C ALA A 36 8.23 0.66 5.40
N LEU A 37 7.77 0.17 4.25
CA LEU A 37 6.39 -0.29 4.12
C LEU A 37 6.15 -1.56 4.93
N ASP A 38 7.13 -2.46 4.97
CA ASP A 38 7.04 -3.65 5.84
C ASP A 38 6.93 -3.24 7.30
N GLY A 39 7.66 -2.21 7.70
CA GLY A 39 7.57 -1.65 9.04
C GLY A 39 6.18 -1.12 9.35
N ALA A 40 5.57 -0.45 8.38
CA ALA A 40 4.21 0.05 8.53
C ALA A 40 3.20 -1.10 8.69
N GLU A 41 3.37 -2.16 7.91
CA GLU A 41 2.51 -3.35 8.06
C GLU A 41 2.61 -3.94 9.47
N ARG A 42 3.83 -4.07 9.97
CA ARG A 42 4.03 -4.62 11.31
C ARG A 42 3.42 -3.72 12.38
N ALA A 43 3.54 -2.40 12.22
CA ALA A 43 2.96 -1.45 13.18
C ALA A 43 1.44 -1.59 13.23
N VAL A 44 0.79 -1.69 12.06
CA VAL A 44 -0.66 -1.87 12.00
C VAL A 44 -1.07 -3.20 12.61
N SER A 45 -0.32 -4.26 12.35
CA SER A 45 -0.62 -5.59 12.91
C SER A 45 -0.55 -5.59 14.43
N ARG A 46 0.48 -4.94 14.99
CA ARG A 46 0.61 -4.85 16.45
C ARG A 46 -0.52 -4.04 17.07
N GLU A 47 -0.90 -2.96 16.41
CA GLU A 47 -2.03 -2.13 16.86
C GLU A 47 -3.30 -2.97 16.89
N SER A 48 -3.53 -3.77 15.86
CA SER A 48 -4.72 -4.63 15.76
C SER A 48 -4.77 -5.66 16.87
N GLU A 49 -3.63 -6.19 17.28
CA GLU A 49 -3.57 -7.18 18.36
C GLU A 49 -4.00 -6.62 19.70
N HIS A 50 -3.89 -5.30 19.88
CA HIS A 50 -4.23 -4.63 21.12
C HIS A 50 -5.63 -4.04 21.12
N ARG A 51 -6.39 -4.21 20.03
CA ARG A 51 -7.74 -3.69 19.90
C ARG A 51 -8.73 -4.83 19.73
N ASP A 52 -9.42 -5.16 20.79
CA ASP A 52 -10.38 -6.27 20.75
C ASP A 52 -11.51 -6.04 19.76
N GLU A 53 -11.90 -4.78 19.58
CA GLU A 53 -13.00 -4.44 18.67
C GLU A 53 -12.56 -4.42 17.20
N LEU A 54 -11.26 -4.54 16.92
CA LEU A 54 -10.78 -4.47 15.54
C LEU A 54 -10.85 -5.85 14.90
N ARG A 55 -11.89 -6.06 14.11
CA ARG A 55 -12.10 -7.32 13.41
C ARG A 55 -11.11 -7.51 12.27
N ALA A 56 -10.96 -8.76 11.83
CA ALA A 56 -10.07 -9.10 10.73
C ALA A 56 -10.33 -8.26 9.47
N ALA A 57 -11.62 -8.02 9.16
CA ALA A 57 -11.98 -7.21 7.99
C ALA A 57 -11.47 -5.78 8.12
N HIS A 58 -11.52 -5.21 9.34
CA HIS A 58 -11.02 -3.86 9.58
C HIS A 58 -9.49 -3.82 9.45
N ALA A 59 -8.83 -4.85 9.95
CA ALA A 59 -7.38 -4.94 9.84
C ALA A 59 -6.95 -5.01 8.37
N GLU A 60 -7.66 -5.79 7.56
CA GLU A 60 -7.38 -5.87 6.13
C GLU A 60 -7.61 -4.53 5.44
N ALA A 61 -8.66 -3.81 5.84
CA ALA A 61 -8.96 -2.51 5.25
C ALA A 61 -7.83 -1.52 5.53
N ILE A 62 -7.30 -1.52 6.74
CA ILE A 62 -6.18 -0.64 7.10
C ILE A 62 -4.90 -1.05 6.35
N GLN A 63 -4.70 -2.34 6.12
CA GLN A 63 -3.52 -2.83 5.41
C GLN A 63 -3.58 -2.57 3.90
N PHE A 64 -4.76 -2.37 3.34
CA PHE A 64 -4.91 -2.20 1.90
C PHE A 64 -3.98 -1.13 1.32
N PRO A 65 -3.97 0.12 1.83
CA PRO A 65 -3.11 1.14 1.24
C PRO A 65 -1.62 0.81 1.36
N ILE A 66 -1.21 0.13 2.42
CA ILE A 66 0.19 -0.26 2.58
C ILE A 66 0.56 -1.29 1.53
N ARG A 67 -0.29 -2.30 1.34
CA ARG A 67 -0.05 -3.33 0.32
C ARG A 67 -0.08 -2.75 -1.08
N PHE A 68 -0.98 -1.78 -1.31
CA PHE A 68 -1.02 -1.07 -2.59
C PHE A 68 0.34 -0.44 -2.89
N LEU A 69 0.89 0.29 -1.93
CA LEU A 69 2.17 0.96 -2.13
C LEU A 69 3.32 -0.02 -2.31
N LYS A 70 3.29 -1.16 -1.63
CA LYS A 70 4.32 -2.19 -1.81
C LYS A 70 4.30 -2.73 -3.24
N ILE A 71 3.11 -3.01 -3.76
CA ILE A 71 2.97 -3.49 -5.13
C ILE A 71 3.44 -2.41 -6.11
N ALA A 72 3.00 -1.17 -5.92
CA ALA A 72 3.41 -0.07 -6.78
C ALA A 72 4.92 0.11 -6.77
N ASN A 73 5.56 -0.06 -5.60
CA ASN A 73 7.00 0.07 -5.47
C ASN A 73 7.74 -1.04 -6.22
N ASN A 74 7.12 -2.19 -6.40
CA ASN A 74 7.73 -3.33 -7.08
C ASN A 74 7.55 -3.31 -8.60
N LEU A 75 6.79 -2.36 -9.11
CA LEU A 75 6.58 -2.27 -10.57
C LEU A 75 7.77 -1.63 -11.25
N THR A 76 8.02 -2.06 -12.47
CA THR A 76 9.10 -1.51 -13.28
C THR A 76 8.78 -0.07 -13.66
N ASP A 77 9.77 0.79 -13.61
CA ASP A 77 9.61 2.17 -14.05
C ASP A 77 9.11 2.19 -15.49
N GLY A 78 8.15 3.03 -15.76
CA GLY A 78 7.59 3.16 -17.09
C GLY A 78 6.38 2.29 -17.37
N GLU A 79 6.01 1.39 -16.47
CA GLU A 79 4.79 0.62 -16.65
C GLU A 79 3.60 1.43 -16.14
N PRO A 80 2.68 1.80 -17.04
CA PRO A 80 1.53 2.61 -16.61
C PRO A 80 0.45 1.72 -15.99
N LEU A 81 0.58 1.44 -14.71
CA LEU A 81 -0.45 0.69 -14.02
C LEU A 81 -1.44 1.63 -13.36
N SER A 82 -2.71 1.39 -13.65
CA SER A 82 -3.79 2.18 -13.09
C SER A 82 -4.04 1.78 -11.63
N PHE A 83 -4.68 2.66 -10.89
CA PHE A 83 -5.10 2.36 -9.53
C PHE A 83 -5.92 1.06 -9.48
N GLY A 84 -6.87 0.91 -10.40
CA GLY A 84 -7.73 -0.29 -10.40
C GLY A 84 -6.94 -1.58 -10.55
N ARG A 85 -5.92 -1.55 -11.39
CA ARG A 85 -5.12 -2.75 -11.62
C ARG A 85 -4.29 -3.10 -10.39
N ILE A 86 -3.67 -2.11 -9.76
CA ILE A 86 -2.89 -2.35 -8.54
C ILE A 86 -3.81 -2.82 -7.42
N ALA A 87 -4.99 -2.22 -7.29
CA ALA A 87 -5.96 -2.63 -6.28
C ALA A 87 -6.40 -4.07 -6.48
N ALA A 88 -6.57 -4.50 -7.73
CA ALA A 88 -6.89 -5.90 -8.03
C ALA A 88 -5.75 -6.81 -7.59
N MET A 89 -4.50 -6.40 -7.80
CA MET A 89 -3.34 -7.19 -7.37
C MET A 89 -3.27 -7.31 -5.85
N VAL A 90 -3.67 -6.28 -5.11
CA VAL A 90 -3.77 -6.38 -3.66
C VAL A 90 -4.75 -7.48 -3.27
N GLY A 91 -5.91 -7.53 -3.95
CA GLY A 91 -6.91 -8.57 -3.70
C GLY A 91 -6.37 -9.96 -3.94
N GLU A 92 -5.54 -10.13 -4.97
CA GLU A 92 -4.93 -11.42 -5.29
C GLU A 92 -3.93 -11.90 -4.26
N THR A 93 -3.33 -10.96 -3.51
CA THR A 93 -2.31 -11.30 -2.51
C THR A 93 -2.88 -11.46 -1.11
N LYS A 94 -4.19 -11.33 -0.95
CA LYS A 94 -4.82 -11.53 0.35
C LYS A 94 -4.67 -12.97 0.81
N PRO A 95 -4.43 -13.19 2.12
CA PRO A 95 -4.41 -14.56 2.64
C PRO A 95 -5.74 -15.25 2.39
N GLN A 96 -5.67 -16.49 2.00
CA GLN A 96 -6.87 -17.33 1.84
C GLN A 96 -7.36 -17.75 3.23
N ARG A 97 -8.67 -17.78 3.41
CA ARG A 97 -9.28 -18.21 4.66
C ARG A 97 -10.17 -19.41 4.47
#